data_bde3ae6cf6110230b32380f2ab9926b5
#
_entry.id   bde3ae6cf6110230b32380f2ab9926b5
#
_cell.length_a   1.000
_cell.length_b   1.000
_cell.length_c   1.000
_cell.angle_alpha   90.00
_cell.angle_beta   90.00
_cell.angle_gamma   90.00
#
_symmetry.space_group_name_H-M   'P 1'
#
loop_
_entity.id
_entity.type
_entity.pdbx_description
1 polymer ?
#
loop_
_entity_poly.entity_id
_entity_poly.type
_entity_poly.pdbx_seq_one_letter_code
_entity_poly.pdbx_strand_id
1 'polypeptide(L)'
;MFKSNAVRSCVELHERELGRFYEVWQAFCASGTPLPATDDPSYASPEHLGGHVFRAARNYLTWIGECVNRPVTDVDTDADPVSIARKGRAFVDEVLAAWRRHLALLEDREMTSATRKSRWGEDYNIEQMLEHAVVHPMRHRIQLERLMSAKSE
;
A
#
# COMPACT_ATOMS: atom_id res chain seq x y z
N MET A 1 11.58 6.19 -17.99
CA MET A 1 11.53 7.62 -17.58
C MET A 1 10.08 7.96 -17.26
N PHE A 2 9.78 8.64 -16.13
CA PHE A 2 8.44 9.09 -15.78
C PHE A 2 8.03 10.28 -16.63
N LYS A 3 6.78 10.32 -17.09
CA LYS A 3 6.20 11.45 -17.80
C LYS A 3 5.87 12.63 -16.88
N SER A 4 5.54 12.34 -15.60
CA SER A 4 5.23 13.32 -14.55
C SER A 4 6.25 13.26 -13.41
N ASN A 5 6.78 14.41 -13.03
CA ASN A 5 7.64 14.52 -11.84
C ASN A 5 6.86 14.33 -10.53
N ALA A 6 5.61 14.77 -10.48
CA ALA A 6 4.75 14.59 -9.31
C ALA A 6 4.45 13.10 -9.09
N VAL A 7 4.10 12.37 -10.15
CA VAL A 7 3.90 10.91 -10.08
C VAL A 7 5.18 10.20 -9.63
N ARG A 8 6.33 10.56 -10.21
CA ARG A 8 7.61 9.99 -9.79
C ARG A 8 7.84 10.16 -8.30
N SER A 9 7.62 11.37 -7.77
CA SER A 9 7.80 11.65 -6.35
C SER A 9 6.87 10.82 -5.48
N CYS A 10 5.60 10.66 -5.85
CA CYS A 10 4.66 9.81 -5.13
C CYS A 10 5.08 8.33 -5.17
N VAL A 11 5.55 7.83 -6.31
CA VAL A 11 6.04 6.45 -6.44
C VAL A 11 7.26 6.21 -5.55
N GLU A 12 8.24 7.12 -5.56
CA GLU A 12 9.43 7.03 -4.71
C GLU A 12 9.10 7.10 -3.22
N LEU A 13 8.15 7.97 -2.84
CA LEU A 13 7.66 8.05 -1.46
C LEU A 13 6.92 6.78 -1.04
N HIS A 14 6.04 6.26 -1.89
CA HIS A 14 5.31 5.02 -1.61
C HIS A 14 6.27 3.83 -1.44
N GLU A 15 7.24 3.69 -2.32
CA GLU A 15 8.28 2.65 -2.24
C GLU A 15 9.04 2.72 -0.91
N ARG A 16 9.45 3.93 -0.51
CA ARG A 16 10.14 4.16 0.76
C ARG A 16 9.27 3.80 1.96
N GLU A 17 8.04 4.28 1.99
CA GLU A 17 7.16 4.07 3.16
C GLU A 17 6.66 2.62 3.24
N LEU A 18 6.41 1.95 2.12
CA LEU A 18 6.06 0.52 2.11
C LEU A 18 7.25 -0.34 2.54
N GLY A 19 8.46 -0.01 2.09
CA GLY A 19 9.69 -0.68 2.53
C GLY A 19 9.92 -0.54 4.03
N ARG A 20 9.78 0.68 4.58
CA ARG A 20 9.87 0.92 6.03
C ARG A 20 8.79 0.20 6.82
N PHE A 21 7.57 0.18 6.32
CA PHE A 21 6.49 -0.60 6.93
C PHE A 21 6.85 -2.07 6.98
N TYR A 22 7.37 -2.64 5.90
CA TYR A 22 7.77 -4.05 5.84
C TYR A 22 8.79 -4.39 6.94
N GLU A 23 9.84 -3.58 7.10
CA GLU A 23 10.86 -3.78 8.13
C GLU A 23 10.28 -3.72 9.55
N VAL A 24 9.47 -2.71 9.84
CA VAL A 24 8.83 -2.54 11.16
C VAL A 24 7.81 -3.66 11.42
N TRP A 25 7.06 -4.08 10.41
CA TRP A 25 6.13 -5.20 10.53
C TRP A 25 6.85 -6.52 10.85
N GLN A 26 7.99 -6.80 10.22
CA GLN A 26 8.79 -7.97 10.56
C GLN A 26 9.29 -7.92 12.01
N ALA A 27 9.78 -6.77 12.46
CA ALA A 27 10.20 -6.58 13.84
C ALA A 27 9.03 -6.74 14.82
N PHE A 28 7.85 -6.23 14.47
CA PHE A 28 6.63 -6.40 15.25
C PHE A 28 6.23 -7.86 15.38
N CYS A 29 6.23 -8.63 14.29
CA CYS A 29 5.96 -10.08 14.31
C CYS A 29 6.94 -10.82 15.23
N ALA A 30 8.22 -10.47 15.20
CA ALA A 30 9.25 -11.08 16.03
C ALA A 30 9.13 -10.69 17.52
N SER A 31 8.59 -9.52 17.83
CA SER A 31 8.51 -8.98 19.20
C SER A 31 7.46 -9.67 20.08
N GLY A 32 6.50 -10.36 19.50
CA GLY A 32 5.35 -10.93 20.21
C GLY A 32 4.45 -9.86 20.86
N THR A 33 4.55 -8.59 20.42
CA THR A 33 3.66 -7.51 20.87
C THR A 33 2.24 -7.77 20.34
N PRO A 34 1.19 -7.71 21.19
CA PRO A 34 -0.17 -7.92 20.72
C PRO A 34 -0.68 -6.72 19.93
N LEU A 35 -1.52 -6.99 18.94
CA LEU A 35 -2.35 -5.96 18.30
C LEU A 35 -3.51 -5.57 19.22
N PRO A 36 -4.05 -4.34 19.09
CA PRO A 36 -5.23 -3.94 19.85
C PRO A 36 -6.45 -4.79 19.47
N ALA A 37 -7.28 -5.12 20.46
CA ALA A 37 -8.56 -5.79 20.22
C ALA A 37 -9.52 -4.82 19.50
N THR A 38 -10.02 -5.24 18.34
CA THR A 38 -10.94 -4.45 17.51
C THR A 38 -11.76 -5.38 16.63
N ASP A 39 -12.90 -4.90 16.13
CA ASP A 39 -13.76 -5.64 15.19
C ASP A 39 -13.24 -5.58 13.74
N ASP A 40 -12.19 -4.81 13.46
CA ASP A 40 -11.56 -4.76 12.14
C ASP A 40 -10.78 -6.06 11.86
N PRO A 41 -11.17 -6.85 10.84
CA PRO A 41 -10.53 -8.11 10.51
C PRO A 41 -9.05 -7.98 10.13
N SER A 42 -8.59 -6.79 9.72
CA SER A 42 -7.17 -6.54 9.43
C SER A 42 -6.29 -6.68 10.68
N TYR A 43 -6.86 -6.56 11.86
CA TYR A 43 -6.17 -6.66 13.14
C TYR A 43 -6.29 -8.05 13.80
N ALA A 44 -6.84 -9.05 13.10
CA ALA A 44 -6.98 -10.41 13.62
C ALA A 44 -5.63 -11.07 13.95
N SER A 45 -4.57 -10.74 13.23
CA SER A 45 -3.19 -11.14 13.53
C SER A 45 -2.19 -10.20 12.84
N PRO A 46 -0.89 -10.24 13.22
CA PRO A 46 0.16 -9.49 12.50
C PRO A 46 0.22 -9.82 11.01
N GLU A 47 -0.04 -11.08 10.61
CA GLU A 47 -0.09 -11.49 9.20
C GLU A 47 -1.28 -10.87 8.47
N HIS A 48 -2.46 -10.80 9.09
CA HIS A 48 -3.62 -10.12 8.52
C HIS A 48 -3.31 -8.64 8.27
N LEU A 49 -2.66 -7.96 9.23
CA LEU A 49 -2.31 -6.55 9.08
C LEU A 49 -1.25 -6.34 7.98
N GLY A 50 -0.19 -7.15 7.96
CA GLY A 50 0.82 -7.08 6.90
C GLY A 50 0.23 -7.29 5.53
N GLY A 51 -0.54 -8.37 5.36
CA GLY A 51 -1.22 -8.68 4.10
C GLY A 51 -2.25 -7.63 3.68
N HIS A 52 -2.97 -7.02 4.63
CA HIS A 52 -3.84 -5.88 4.36
C HIS A 52 -3.07 -4.71 3.73
N VAL A 53 -1.94 -4.32 4.30
CA VAL A 53 -1.13 -3.20 3.79
C VAL A 53 -0.52 -3.53 2.43
N PHE A 54 0.03 -4.73 2.25
CA PHE A 54 0.62 -5.15 0.97
C PHE A 54 -0.43 -5.25 -0.14
N ARG A 55 -1.59 -5.84 0.16
CA ARG A 55 -2.72 -5.91 -0.76
C ARG A 55 -3.23 -4.52 -1.14
N ALA A 56 -3.29 -3.60 -0.19
CA ALA A 56 -3.72 -2.23 -0.44
C ALA A 56 -2.80 -1.54 -1.47
N ALA A 57 -1.48 -1.72 -1.36
CA ALA A 57 -0.53 -1.17 -2.33
C ALA A 57 -0.82 -1.64 -3.77
N ARG A 58 -1.11 -2.94 -3.96
CA ARG A 58 -1.56 -3.48 -5.26
C ARG A 58 -2.90 -2.88 -5.68
N ASN A 59 -3.85 -2.80 -4.75
CA ASN A 59 -5.21 -2.33 -5.05
C ASN A 59 -5.26 -0.86 -5.47
N TYR A 60 -4.41 0.00 -4.92
CA TYR A 60 -4.27 1.38 -5.38
C TYR A 60 -3.78 1.43 -6.84
N LEU A 61 -2.77 0.64 -7.17
CA LEU A 61 -2.23 0.56 -8.52
C LEU A 61 -3.29 0.07 -9.53
N THR A 62 -4.01 -1.02 -9.21
CA THR A 62 -5.04 -1.56 -10.10
C THR A 62 -6.19 -0.59 -10.29
N TRP A 63 -6.63 0.10 -9.23
CA TRP A 63 -7.66 1.13 -9.31
C TRP A 63 -7.23 2.31 -10.23
N ILE A 64 -5.98 2.79 -10.07
CA ILE A 64 -5.46 3.86 -10.94
C ILE A 64 -5.43 3.39 -12.40
N GLY A 65 -4.96 2.17 -12.66
CA GLY A 65 -4.94 1.60 -14.00
C GLY A 65 -6.33 1.53 -14.64
N GLU A 66 -7.34 1.14 -13.87
CA GLU A 66 -8.74 1.14 -14.31
C GLU A 66 -9.23 2.56 -14.65
N CYS A 67 -8.90 3.55 -13.80
CA CYS A 67 -9.30 4.95 -14.01
C CYS A 67 -8.78 5.55 -15.32
N VAL A 68 -7.60 5.12 -15.77
CA VAL A 68 -6.97 5.63 -17.00
C VAL A 68 -7.08 4.68 -18.19
N ASN A 69 -7.95 3.68 -18.11
CA ASN A 69 -8.16 2.65 -19.14
C ASN A 69 -6.85 1.92 -19.54
N ARG A 70 -5.97 1.71 -18.59
CA ARG A 70 -4.73 0.92 -18.72
C ARG A 70 -4.68 -0.11 -17.58
N PRO A 71 -5.55 -1.16 -17.62
CA PRO A 71 -5.67 -2.11 -16.53
C PRO A 71 -4.34 -2.84 -16.26
N VAL A 72 -4.02 -3.01 -14.97
CA VAL A 72 -2.83 -3.73 -14.52
C VAL A 72 -3.19 -5.19 -14.36
N THR A 73 -2.60 -6.05 -15.19
CA THR A 73 -2.90 -7.50 -15.25
C THR A 73 -1.70 -8.39 -14.93
N ASP A 74 -0.53 -7.79 -14.74
CA ASP A 74 0.76 -8.46 -14.53
C ASP A 74 1.22 -8.40 -13.06
N VAL A 75 0.27 -8.51 -12.15
CA VAL A 75 0.51 -8.55 -10.69
C VAL A 75 -0.24 -9.73 -10.06
N ASP A 76 0.27 -10.23 -8.97
CA ASP A 76 -0.36 -11.29 -8.17
C ASP A 76 -1.80 -10.90 -7.79
N THR A 77 -2.75 -11.81 -8.02
CA THR A 77 -4.19 -11.60 -7.80
C THR A 77 -4.72 -12.22 -6.51
N ASP A 78 -3.84 -12.77 -5.67
CA ASP A 78 -4.22 -13.37 -4.39
C ASP A 78 -5.01 -12.37 -3.53
N ALA A 79 -6.13 -12.81 -2.98
CA ALA A 79 -7.01 -11.97 -2.16
C ALA A 79 -6.85 -12.22 -0.65
N ASP A 80 -6.24 -13.34 -0.26
CA ASP A 80 -6.06 -13.70 1.15
C ASP A 80 -4.89 -12.94 1.79
N PRO A 81 -5.15 -12.09 2.80
CA PRO A 81 -4.09 -11.31 3.44
C PRO A 81 -3.01 -12.18 4.08
N VAL A 82 -3.35 -13.32 4.67
CA VAL A 82 -2.37 -14.21 5.31
C VAL A 82 -1.46 -14.86 4.27
N SER A 83 -2.01 -15.29 3.15
CA SER A 83 -1.23 -15.79 2.00
C SER A 83 -0.27 -14.73 1.46
N ILE A 84 -0.76 -13.51 1.25
CA ILE A 84 0.05 -12.37 0.81
C ILE A 84 1.18 -12.05 1.80
N ALA A 85 0.87 -12.01 3.11
CA ALA A 85 1.87 -11.78 4.15
C ALA A 85 2.97 -12.86 4.14
N ARG A 86 2.63 -14.11 3.88
CA ARG A 86 3.59 -15.23 3.75
C ARG A 86 4.49 -15.10 2.52
N LYS A 87 4.01 -14.57 1.41
CA LYS A 87 4.84 -14.21 0.23
C LYS A 87 5.83 -13.09 0.57
N GLY A 88 5.44 -12.21 1.49
CA GLY A 88 6.31 -11.23 2.13
C GLY A 88 7.04 -10.34 1.13
N ARG A 89 8.37 -10.33 1.20
CA ARG A 89 9.22 -9.46 0.37
C ARG A 89 9.02 -9.65 -1.12
N ALA A 90 8.83 -10.89 -1.57
CA ALA A 90 8.62 -11.18 -2.99
C ALA A 90 7.36 -10.49 -3.54
N PHE A 91 6.25 -10.51 -2.79
CA PHE A 91 5.03 -9.80 -3.17
C PHE A 91 5.24 -8.28 -3.19
N VAL A 92 5.90 -7.74 -2.17
CA VAL A 92 6.18 -6.29 -2.09
C VAL A 92 7.03 -5.83 -3.27
N ASP A 93 8.11 -6.55 -3.59
CA ASP A 93 9.00 -6.19 -4.70
C ASP A 93 8.29 -6.26 -6.06
N GLU A 94 7.44 -7.27 -6.29
CA GLU A 94 6.62 -7.37 -7.48
C GLU A 94 5.67 -6.17 -7.65
N VAL A 95 4.95 -5.81 -6.57
CA VAL A 95 4.04 -4.67 -6.58
C VAL A 95 4.79 -3.36 -6.83
N LEU A 96 5.92 -3.13 -6.17
CA LEU A 96 6.72 -1.91 -6.36
C LEU A 96 7.29 -1.82 -7.79
N ALA A 97 7.73 -2.93 -8.36
CA ALA A 97 8.17 -2.96 -9.75
C ALA A 97 7.01 -2.64 -10.72
N ALA A 98 5.80 -3.15 -10.45
CA ALA A 98 4.62 -2.82 -11.22
C ALA A 98 4.23 -1.33 -11.09
N TRP A 99 4.32 -0.74 -9.90
CA TRP A 99 4.12 0.69 -9.70
C TRP A 99 5.02 1.53 -10.60
N ARG A 100 6.31 1.21 -10.66
CA ARG A 100 7.27 1.91 -11.53
C ARG A 100 6.92 1.77 -13.01
N ARG A 101 6.56 0.56 -13.46
CA ARG A 101 6.23 0.30 -14.87
C ARG A 101 4.97 1.04 -15.32
N HIS A 102 3.88 0.87 -14.58
CA HIS A 102 2.56 1.36 -14.99
C HIS A 102 2.41 2.86 -14.77
N LEU A 103 2.86 3.39 -13.62
CA LEU A 103 2.70 4.80 -13.31
C LEU A 103 3.71 5.71 -14.02
N ALA A 104 4.80 5.16 -14.56
CA ALA A 104 5.71 5.95 -15.40
C ALA A 104 5.02 6.58 -16.64
N LEU A 105 3.92 5.98 -17.08
CA LEU A 105 3.15 6.44 -18.23
C LEU A 105 2.08 7.49 -17.89
N LEU A 106 1.86 7.77 -16.59
CA LEU A 106 0.85 8.71 -16.13
C LEU A 106 1.29 10.15 -16.38
N GLU A 107 0.38 10.96 -16.94
CA GLU A 107 0.61 12.37 -17.22
C GLU A 107 -0.05 13.27 -16.17
N ASP A 108 0.49 14.47 -15.93
CA ASP A 108 -0.04 15.43 -14.95
C ASP A 108 -1.53 15.70 -15.13
N ARG A 109 -2.00 15.84 -16.38
CA ARG A 109 -3.41 16.08 -16.70
C ARG A 109 -4.35 14.95 -16.30
N GLU A 110 -3.85 13.71 -16.20
CA GLU A 110 -4.66 12.54 -15.82
C GLU A 110 -4.91 12.51 -14.31
N MET A 111 -4.03 13.10 -13.51
CA MET A 111 -4.12 13.06 -12.04
C MET A 111 -5.32 13.81 -11.49
N THR A 112 -5.66 14.95 -12.09
CA THR A 112 -6.71 15.88 -11.60
C THR A 112 -7.94 15.93 -12.47
N SER A 113 -8.00 15.18 -13.58
CA SER A 113 -9.03 15.31 -14.62
C SER A 113 -10.43 14.94 -14.18
N ALA A 114 -10.59 13.97 -13.30
CA ALA A 114 -11.90 13.49 -12.81
C ALA A 114 -11.76 12.77 -11.49
N THR A 115 -12.82 12.82 -10.66
CA THR A 115 -12.96 11.93 -9.51
C THR A 115 -13.58 10.61 -9.93
N ARG A 116 -13.21 9.56 -9.22
CA ARG A 116 -13.72 8.21 -9.38
C ARG A 116 -14.03 7.63 -8.00
N LYS A 117 -15.07 6.82 -7.92
CA LYS A 117 -15.43 6.18 -6.67
C LYS A 117 -14.40 5.10 -6.30
N SER A 118 -13.87 5.22 -5.09
CA SER A 118 -13.00 4.21 -4.51
C SER A 118 -13.79 2.94 -4.15
N ARG A 119 -13.08 1.85 -3.85
CA ARG A 119 -13.71 0.58 -3.42
C ARG A 119 -14.42 0.68 -2.06
N TRP A 120 -14.13 1.70 -1.27
CA TRP A 120 -14.79 2.00 0.02
C TRP A 120 -15.83 3.15 -0.06
N GLY A 121 -16.14 3.62 -1.29
CA GLY A 121 -17.27 4.51 -1.55
C GLY A 121 -16.97 6.00 -1.60
N GLU A 122 -15.75 6.43 -1.30
CA GLU A 122 -15.33 7.83 -1.38
C GLU A 122 -14.84 8.20 -2.78
N ASP A 123 -15.05 9.47 -3.16
CA ASP A 123 -14.62 9.96 -4.46
C ASP A 123 -13.19 10.53 -4.38
N TYR A 124 -12.31 10.00 -5.23
CA TYR A 124 -10.91 10.43 -5.35
C TYR A 124 -10.56 10.75 -6.81
N ASN A 125 -9.73 11.77 -7.03
CA ASN A 125 -8.92 11.83 -8.22
C ASN A 125 -7.64 10.97 -8.04
N ILE A 126 -6.86 10.81 -9.10
CA ILE A 126 -5.66 9.96 -9.06
C ILE A 126 -4.59 10.52 -8.12
N GLU A 127 -4.41 11.86 -8.08
CA GLU A 127 -3.46 12.51 -7.18
C GLU A 127 -3.78 12.19 -5.70
N GLN A 128 -5.03 12.37 -5.30
CA GLN A 128 -5.47 12.04 -3.96
C GLN A 128 -5.29 10.54 -3.62
N MET A 129 -5.50 9.67 -4.59
CA MET A 129 -5.28 8.23 -4.40
C MET A 129 -3.80 7.91 -4.24
N LEU A 130 -2.90 8.56 -4.99
CA LEU A 130 -1.45 8.43 -4.83
C LEU A 130 -0.99 8.89 -3.45
N GLU A 131 -1.49 10.03 -2.97
CA GLU A 131 -1.21 10.55 -1.62
C GLU A 131 -1.71 9.57 -0.55
N HIS A 132 -2.94 9.06 -0.71
CA HIS A 132 -3.51 8.06 0.19
C HIS A 132 -2.66 6.80 0.25
N ALA A 133 -2.16 6.34 -0.89
CA ALA A 133 -1.30 5.17 -0.99
C ALA A 133 0.04 5.35 -0.25
N VAL A 134 0.60 6.56 -0.23
CA VAL A 134 1.81 6.88 0.55
C VAL A 134 1.52 6.87 2.06
N VAL A 135 0.42 7.51 2.45
CA VAL A 135 0.07 7.66 3.88
C VAL A 135 -0.35 6.33 4.52
N HIS A 136 -0.96 5.42 3.76
CA HIS A 136 -1.50 4.17 4.31
C HIS A 136 -0.44 3.29 5.00
N PRO A 137 0.67 2.88 4.37
CA PRO A 137 1.71 2.12 5.03
C PRO A 137 2.43 2.92 6.12
N MET A 138 2.61 4.22 5.95
CA MET A 138 3.23 5.09 6.95
C MET A 138 2.41 5.13 8.25
N ARG A 139 1.09 5.26 8.16
CA ARG A 139 0.19 5.26 9.32
C ARG A 139 0.28 3.96 10.10
N HIS A 140 0.23 2.82 9.43
CA HIS A 140 0.35 1.51 10.08
C HIS A 140 1.74 1.28 10.67
N ARG A 141 2.81 1.73 10.01
CA ARG A 141 4.17 1.70 10.56
C ARG A 141 4.26 2.44 11.89
N ILE A 142 3.80 3.69 11.94
CA ILE A 142 3.82 4.51 13.16
C ILE A 142 3.03 3.84 14.29
N GLN A 143 1.89 3.23 13.96
CA GLN A 143 1.09 2.48 14.92
C GLN A 143 1.87 1.30 15.53
N LEU A 144 2.51 0.48 14.70
CA LEU A 144 3.30 -0.67 15.16
C LEU A 144 4.50 -0.24 16.02
N GLU A 145 5.20 0.83 15.63
CA GLU A 145 6.31 1.41 16.41
C GLU A 145 5.83 1.84 17.82
N ARG A 146 4.68 2.51 17.91
CA ARG A 146 4.08 2.92 19.19
C ARG A 146 3.70 1.72 20.07
N LEU A 147 3.12 0.67 19.48
CA LEU A 147 2.74 -0.52 20.23
C LEU A 147 3.96 -1.26 20.80
N MET A 148 5.04 -1.36 20.03
CA MET A 148 6.29 -1.96 20.50
C MET A 148 6.95 -1.11 21.61
N SER A 149 6.93 0.22 21.50
CA SER A 149 7.49 1.11 22.52
C SER A 149 6.73 1.04 23.84
N ALA A 150 5.39 1.00 23.80
CA ALA A 150 4.56 0.90 25.00
C ALA A 150 4.76 -0.43 25.78
N LYS A 151 5.19 -1.51 25.12
CA LYS A 151 5.51 -2.79 25.78
C LYS A 151 6.83 -2.74 26.56
N SER A 152 7.72 -1.82 26.19
CA SER A 152 9.08 -1.72 26.79
C SER A 152 9.10 -0.90 28.08
N GLU A 153 7.98 -0.26 28.46
CA GLU A 153 7.78 0.45 29.73
C GLU A 153 7.07 -0.45 30.76
#